data_66ec1e5289a96191dc98266697a21424
#
_entry.id   66ec1e5289a96191dc98266697a21424
#
_cell.length_a   1.000
_cell.length_b   1.000
_cell.length_c   1.000
_cell.angle_alpha   90.00
_cell.angle_beta   90.00
_cell.angle_gamma   90.00
#
_symmetry.space_group_name_H-M   'P 1'
#
loop_
_entity.id
_entity.type
_entity.pdbx_description
1 polymer ?
#
loop_
_entity_poly.entity_id
_entity_poly.type
_entity_poly.pdbx_seq_one_letter_code
_entity_poly.pdbx_strand_id
1 'polypeptide(L)'
;WEQKVYTYAYGKAGAVQCGFCIPGMVMCTKALLDVNPEPTDDEIRYALRNNYCRCTGYVKIMDAVRLAAKILKEGALPDDGNPSWTLGSRVSRIDVEEKVLGTGKYPDDYYPEGMLYGAALRSKYPRARVLSIDTSAAEALPGVEAVVTADDIPGENKIGHLKHDQYSLIPVGGLTHYLGDAIALVAATDMATVEKAKKLIKVEYEVLPHVHTV
;
A
#
# COMPACT_ATOMS: atom_id res chain seq x y z
N TRP A 1 21.89 -9.92 -19.72
CA TRP A 1 20.94 -10.19 -20.79
C TRP A 1 19.55 -10.51 -20.26
N GLU A 2 19.40 -11.52 -19.44
CA GLU A 2 18.10 -11.98 -18.92
C GLU A 2 17.30 -10.86 -18.22
N GLN A 3 17.94 -10.05 -17.39
CA GLN A 3 17.28 -8.91 -16.76
C GLN A 3 16.61 -7.99 -17.79
N LYS A 4 17.32 -7.70 -18.88
CA LYS A 4 16.76 -6.88 -19.98
C LYS A 4 15.58 -7.56 -20.65
N VAL A 5 15.64 -8.87 -20.84
CA VAL A 5 14.53 -9.65 -21.43
C VAL A 5 13.29 -9.57 -20.54
N TYR A 6 13.43 -9.85 -19.23
CA TYR A 6 12.29 -9.82 -18.33
C TYR A 6 11.74 -8.41 -18.15
N THR A 7 12.60 -7.39 -18.01
CA THR A 7 12.17 -5.98 -17.95
C THR A 7 11.38 -5.61 -19.20
N TYR A 8 11.90 -5.92 -20.38
CA TYR A 8 11.19 -5.66 -21.63
C TYR A 8 9.87 -6.41 -21.72
N ALA A 9 9.87 -7.72 -21.48
CA ALA A 9 8.68 -8.56 -21.65
C ALA A 9 7.55 -8.17 -20.71
N TYR A 10 7.86 -7.96 -19.42
CA TYR A 10 6.85 -7.55 -18.43
C TYR A 10 6.35 -6.12 -18.66
N GLY A 11 7.23 -5.22 -19.07
CA GLY A 11 6.88 -3.85 -19.44
C GLY A 11 5.99 -3.81 -20.69
N LYS A 12 6.42 -4.47 -21.75
CA LYS A 12 5.72 -4.47 -23.05
C LYS A 12 4.36 -5.13 -23.00
N ALA A 13 4.24 -6.24 -22.27
CA ALA A 13 2.96 -6.90 -22.04
C ALA A 13 2.00 -6.07 -21.15
N GLY A 14 2.49 -5.04 -20.45
CA GLY A 14 1.70 -4.29 -19.47
C GLY A 14 1.39 -5.11 -18.22
N ALA A 15 2.27 -6.02 -17.84
CA ALA A 15 2.11 -6.94 -16.70
C ALA A 15 2.38 -6.27 -15.35
N VAL A 16 2.96 -5.07 -15.34
CA VAL A 16 3.35 -4.34 -14.13
C VAL A 16 2.31 -3.29 -13.78
N GLN A 17 1.62 -3.45 -12.63
CA GLN A 17 0.78 -2.42 -12.04
C GLN A 17 1.43 -1.89 -10.76
N CYS A 18 1.04 -2.31 -9.55
CA CYS A 18 1.74 -1.85 -8.36
C CYS A 18 3.20 -2.36 -8.30
N GLY A 19 3.51 -3.49 -8.92
CA GLY A 19 4.86 -4.04 -9.04
C GLY A 19 5.29 -4.93 -7.88
N PHE A 20 4.53 -4.99 -6.78
CA PHE A 20 4.91 -5.70 -5.56
C PHE A 20 5.18 -7.20 -5.77
N CYS A 21 4.35 -7.86 -6.57
CA CYS A 21 4.49 -9.30 -6.85
C CYS A 21 5.47 -9.61 -7.98
N ILE A 22 5.87 -8.61 -8.78
CA ILE A 22 6.56 -8.82 -10.04
C ILE A 22 7.95 -9.46 -9.89
N PRO A 23 8.80 -9.07 -8.93
CA PRO A 23 10.08 -9.76 -8.73
C PRO A 23 9.92 -11.28 -8.51
N GLY A 24 8.94 -11.68 -7.69
CA GLY A 24 8.59 -13.09 -7.48
C GLY A 24 8.10 -13.77 -8.76
N MET A 25 7.22 -13.10 -9.52
CA MET A 25 6.73 -13.61 -10.81
C MET A 25 7.89 -13.82 -11.81
N VAL A 26 8.84 -12.87 -11.88
CA VAL A 26 10.02 -12.96 -12.74
C VAL A 26 10.91 -14.13 -12.35
N MET A 27 11.17 -14.32 -11.05
CA MET A 27 11.96 -15.45 -10.57
C MET A 27 11.32 -16.79 -10.88
N CYS A 28 10.00 -16.93 -10.74
CA CYS A 28 9.28 -18.15 -11.13
C CYS A 28 9.28 -18.34 -12.66
N THR A 29 9.17 -17.25 -13.43
CA THR A 29 9.28 -17.29 -14.89
C THR A 29 10.67 -17.79 -15.32
N LYS A 30 11.72 -17.24 -14.71
CA LYS A 30 13.09 -17.71 -15.00
C LYS A 30 13.25 -19.18 -14.67
N ALA A 31 12.85 -19.61 -13.49
CA ALA A 31 12.94 -21.01 -13.09
C ALA A 31 12.19 -21.95 -14.05
N LEU A 32 11.04 -21.52 -14.55
CA LEU A 32 10.30 -22.27 -15.56
C LEU A 32 11.06 -22.33 -16.90
N LEU A 33 11.51 -21.18 -17.42
CA LEU A 33 12.13 -21.09 -18.74
C LEU A 33 13.53 -21.71 -18.79
N ASP A 34 14.23 -21.82 -17.68
CA ASP A 34 15.49 -22.56 -17.57
C ASP A 34 15.31 -24.07 -17.80
N VAL A 35 14.13 -24.61 -17.45
CA VAL A 35 13.82 -26.03 -17.57
C VAL A 35 13.00 -26.34 -18.83
N ASN A 36 12.05 -25.46 -19.16
CA ASN A 36 11.17 -25.59 -20.29
C ASN A 36 11.11 -24.25 -21.07
N PRO A 37 11.86 -24.10 -22.16
CA PRO A 37 11.88 -22.87 -22.94
C PRO A 37 10.58 -22.55 -23.70
N GLU A 38 9.70 -23.52 -23.88
CA GLU A 38 8.44 -23.39 -24.62
C GLU A 38 7.27 -23.92 -23.78
N PRO A 39 6.95 -23.26 -22.63
CA PRO A 39 5.94 -23.75 -21.73
C PRO A 39 4.52 -23.57 -22.29
N THR A 40 3.66 -24.52 -22.01
CA THR A 40 2.21 -24.41 -22.21
C THR A 40 1.60 -23.45 -21.19
N ASP A 41 0.37 -23.00 -21.45
CA ASP A 41 -0.35 -22.12 -20.52
C ASP A 41 -0.55 -22.76 -19.14
N ASP A 42 -0.78 -24.07 -19.08
CA ASP A 42 -0.97 -24.77 -17.82
C ASP A 42 0.32 -24.89 -17.03
N GLU A 43 1.46 -25.07 -17.69
CA GLU A 43 2.78 -25.04 -17.05
C GLU A 43 3.11 -23.65 -16.52
N ILE A 44 2.77 -22.60 -17.26
CA ILE A 44 2.93 -21.20 -16.79
C ILE A 44 2.05 -20.98 -15.55
N ARG A 45 0.77 -21.35 -15.58
CA ARG A 45 -0.12 -21.23 -14.42
C ARG A 45 0.39 -22.01 -13.22
N TYR A 46 0.88 -23.22 -13.45
CA TYR A 46 1.46 -24.06 -12.39
C TYR A 46 2.72 -23.41 -11.78
N ALA A 47 3.63 -22.91 -12.60
CA ALA A 47 4.84 -22.24 -12.14
C ALA A 47 4.54 -21.00 -11.28
N LEU A 48 3.52 -20.22 -11.66
CA LEU A 48 3.13 -18.98 -10.98
C LEU A 48 2.15 -19.17 -9.81
N ARG A 49 1.67 -20.40 -9.55
CA ARG A 49 0.57 -20.69 -8.61
C ARG A 49 0.74 -20.15 -7.18
N ASN A 50 1.98 -19.97 -6.72
CA ASN A 50 2.28 -19.48 -5.38
C ASN A 50 2.53 -17.97 -5.31
N ASN A 51 2.45 -17.27 -6.44
CA ASN A 51 2.62 -15.83 -6.51
C ASN A 51 1.28 -15.15 -6.73
N TYR A 52 0.82 -14.43 -5.72
CA TYR A 52 -0.46 -13.73 -5.77
C TYR A 52 -0.31 -12.33 -6.33
N CYS A 53 -1.15 -12.00 -7.31
CA CYS A 53 -1.30 -10.65 -7.84
C CYS A 53 -2.73 -10.16 -7.62
N ARG A 54 -2.90 -9.03 -6.93
CA ARG A 54 -4.21 -8.42 -6.69
C ARG A 54 -4.63 -7.44 -7.79
N CYS A 55 -3.69 -7.05 -8.68
CA CYS A 55 -3.88 -5.95 -9.61
C CYS A 55 -4.25 -6.39 -11.04
N THR A 56 -3.55 -7.41 -11.58
CA THR A 56 -3.48 -7.64 -13.03
C THR A 56 -4.51 -8.63 -13.59
N GLY A 57 -5.09 -9.48 -12.75
CA GLY A 57 -5.90 -10.62 -13.22
C GLY A 57 -5.10 -11.69 -13.98
N TYR A 58 -3.76 -11.65 -13.89
CA TYR A 58 -2.78 -12.63 -14.41
C TYR A 58 -2.62 -12.69 -15.93
N VAL A 59 -3.60 -12.31 -16.75
CA VAL A 59 -3.53 -12.44 -18.22
C VAL A 59 -2.27 -11.80 -18.78
N LYS A 60 -1.99 -10.55 -18.40
CA LYS A 60 -0.79 -9.82 -18.86
C LYS A 60 0.52 -10.41 -18.35
N ILE A 61 0.50 -11.07 -17.20
CA ILE A 61 1.67 -11.77 -16.65
C ILE A 61 1.95 -13.01 -17.51
N MET A 62 0.93 -13.77 -17.90
CA MET A 62 1.10 -14.91 -18.83
C MET A 62 1.61 -14.45 -20.19
N ASP A 63 1.09 -13.33 -20.72
CA ASP A 63 1.60 -12.74 -21.97
C ASP A 63 3.09 -12.36 -21.84
N ALA A 64 3.50 -11.83 -20.68
CA ALA A 64 4.90 -11.50 -20.41
C ALA A 64 5.80 -12.74 -20.40
N VAL A 65 5.34 -13.85 -19.79
CA VAL A 65 6.10 -15.12 -19.80
C VAL A 65 6.29 -15.63 -21.22
N ARG A 66 5.21 -15.66 -22.03
CA ARG A 66 5.30 -16.08 -23.45
C ARG A 66 6.23 -15.18 -24.24
N LEU A 67 6.16 -13.86 -24.03
CA LEU A 67 7.05 -12.91 -24.70
C LEU A 67 8.51 -13.11 -24.29
N ALA A 68 8.78 -13.33 -23.00
CA ALA A 68 10.13 -13.62 -22.51
C ALA A 68 10.69 -14.90 -23.12
N ALA A 69 9.88 -15.98 -23.15
CA ALA A 69 10.26 -17.25 -23.79
C ALA A 69 10.64 -17.05 -25.27
N LYS A 70 9.82 -16.30 -26.01
CA LYS A 70 10.08 -15.97 -27.42
C LYS A 70 11.40 -15.21 -27.59
N ILE A 71 11.63 -14.16 -26.80
CA ILE A 71 12.85 -13.33 -26.90
C ILE A 71 14.10 -14.14 -26.55
N LEU A 72 14.03 -14.99 -25.50
CA LEU A 72 15.15 -15.85 -25.12
C LEU A 72 15.49 -16.84 -26.23
N LYS A 73 14.49 -17.37 -26.93
CA LYS A 73 14.69 -18.29 -28.09
C LYS A 73 15.27 -17.56 -29.29
N GLU A 74 14.82 -16.33 -29.57
CA GLU A 74 15.28 -15.52 -30.69
C GLU A 74 16.67 -14.90 -30.43
N GLY A 75 17.09 -14.77 -29.19
CA GLY A 75 18.39 -14.23 -28.79
C GLY A 75 18.55 -12.72 -28.98
N ALA A 76 17.46 -11.99 -29.28
CA ALA A 76 17.48 -10.55 -29.52
C ALA A 76 16.21 -9.89 -29.00
N LEU A 77 16.35 -8.69 -28.43
CA LEU A 77 15.19 -7.85 -28.10
C LEU A 77 14.58 -7.30 -29.39
N PRO A 78 13.23 -7.24 -29.49
CA PRO A 78 12.58 -6.55 -30.60
C PRO A 78 13.00 -5.08 -30.69
N ASP A 79 13.16 -4.58 -31.91
CA ASP A 79 13.34 -3.14 -32.14
C ASP A 79 11.96 -2.47 -32.17
N ASP A 80 11.62 -1.77 -31.11
CA ASP A 80 10.35 -1.02 -31.01
C ASP A 80 10.43 0.38 -31.62
N GLY A 81 11.59 0.78 -32.16
CA GLY A 81 11.87 2.15 -32.58
C GLY A 81 11.82 3.16 -31.42
N ASN A 82 11.96 4.41 -31.73
CA ASN A 82 11.76 5.49 -30.74
C ASN A 82 10.27 5.82 -30.57
N PRO A 83 9.75 5.84 -29.34
CA PRO A 83 8.40 6.28 -29.11
C PRO A 83 8.26 7.75 -29.53
N SER A 84 7.24 8.04 -30.32
CA SER A 84 7.00 9.39 -30.86
C SER A 84 6.57 10.41 -29.81
N TRP A 85 6.23 9.96 -28.60
CA TRP A 85 5.67 10.79 -27.49
C TRP A 85 4.43 11.60 -27.90
N THR A 86 3.69 11.12 -28.90
CA THR A 86 2.43 11.71 -29.34
C THR A 86 1.23 10.96 -28.77
N LEU A 87 0.05 11.55 -28.84
CA LEU A 87 -1.20 10.88 -28.49
C LEU A 87 -1.32 9.55 -29.28
N GLY A 88 -1.64 8.48 -28.57
CA GLY A 88 -1.75 7.14 -29.14
C GLY A 88 -0.45 6.35 -29.25
N SER A 89 0.73 6.94 -28.96
CA SER A 89 1.98 6.17 -28.91
C SER A 89 2.00 5.25 -27.68
N ARG A 90 2.55 4.05 -27.86
CA ARG A 90 2.73 3.07 -26.77
C ARG A 90 4.04 3.34 -26.06
N VAL A 91 3.98 4.15 -25.02
CA VAL A 91 5.14 4.41 -24.14
C VAL A 91 5.14 3.40 -23.01
N SER A 92 6.32 2.83 -22.73
CA SER A 92 6.49 1.97 -21.57
C SER A 92 6.34 2.76 -20.29
N ARG A 93 5.83 2.12 -19.25
CA ARG A 93 5.76 2.68 -17.90
C ARG A 93 7.16 3.08 -17.43
N ILE A 94 7.29 4.28 -16.86
CA ILE A 94 8.58 4.89 -16.50
C ILE A 94 9.34 4.04 -15.46
N ASP A 95 8.64 3.52 -14.44
CA ASP A 95 9.19 2.77 -13.31
C ASP A 95 9.17 1.24 -13.51
N VAL A 96 9.03 0.77 -14.76
CA VAL A 96 8.91 -0.67 -15.04
C VAL A 96 10.16 -1.44 -14.66
N GLU A 97 11.34 -0.89 -14.94
CA GLU A 97 12.62 -1.54 -14.64
C GLU A 97 12.80 -1.78 -13.14
N GLU A 98 12.60 -0.73 -12.35
CA GLU A 98 12.71 -0.81 -10.89
C GLU A 98 11.72 -1.81 -10.29
N LYS A 99 10.48 -1.86 -10.83
CA LYS A 99 9.45 -2.79 -10.38
C LYS A 99 9.75 -4.24 -10.77
N VAL A 100 10.33 -4.47 -11.93
CA VAL A 100 10.72 -5.81 -12.41
C VAL A 100 11.94 -6.33 -11.66
N LEU A 101 12.92 -5.48 -11.42
CA LEU A 101 14.15 -5.83 -10.71
C LEU A 101 14.00 -5.83 -9.19
N GLY A 102 12.89 -5.36 -8.65
CA GLY A 102 12.63 -5.30 -7.20
C GLY A 102 13.39 -4.20 -6.48
N THR A 103 13.86 -3.18 -7.20
CA THR A 103 14.58 -2.02 -6.62
C THR A 103 13.68 -0.81 -6.43
N GLY A 104 12.44 -0.86 -6.94
CA GLY A 104 11.46 0.21 -6.80
C GLY A 104 11.00 0.39 -5.37
N LYS A 105 11.06 1.61 -4.87
CA LYS A 105 10.67 1.96 -3.51
C LYS A 105 9.17 2.20 -3.39
N TYR A 106 8.63 1.79 -2.25
CA TYR A 106 7.27 2.05 -1.79
C TYR A 106 7.30 3.02 -0.59
N PRO A 107 6.17 3.59 -0.17
CA PRO A 107 6.15 4.50 0.99
C PRO A 107 6.83 3.94 2.23
N ASP A 108 6.65 2.65 2.53
CA ASP A 108 7.26 1.99 3.69
C ASP A 108 8.78 1.74 3.58
N ASP A 109 9.38 2.04 2.42
CA ASP A 109 10.83 1.88 2.21
C ASP A 109 11.60 3.19 2.48
N TYR A 110 10.90 4.26 2.89
CA TYR A 110 11.52 5.54 3.19
C TYR A 110 11.67 5.73 4.69
N TYR A 111 12.92 5.82 5.14
CA TYR A 111 13.29 6.05 6.54
C TYR A 111 14.22 7.26 6.64
N PRO A 112 13.71 8.50 6.48
CA PRO A 112 14.54 9.69 6.63
C PRO A 112 15.05 9.83 8.06
N GLU A 113 16.21 10.46 8.22
CA GLU A 113 16.77 10.76 9.54
C GLU A 113 15.81 11.64 10.36
N GLY A 114 15.60 11.27 11.62
CA GLY A 114 14.65 11.96 12.50
C GLY A 114 13.17 11.64 12.25
N MET A 115 12.85 10.63 11.41
CA MET A 115 11.48 10.21 11.19
C MET A 115 10.81 9.77 12.50
N LEU A 116 9.59 10.24 12.68
CA LEU A 116 8.72 9.78 13.77
C LEU A 116 7.78 8.68 13.30
N TYR A 117 7.41 7.82 14.24
CA TYR A 117 6.37 6.82 14.06
C TYR A 117 5.05 7.34 14.60
N GLY A 118 3.97 7.08 13.87
CA GLY A 118 2.66 7.56 14.27
C GLY A 118 1.57 6.50 14.17
N ALA A 119 0.63 6.53 15.12
CA ALA A 119 -0.58 5.73 15.03
C ALA A 119 -1.77 6.40 15.70
N ALA A 120 -2.97 6.05 15.22
CA ALA A 120 -4.22 6.54 15.80
C ALA A 120 -4.67 5.69 17.01
N LEU A 121 -5.06 6.36 18.09
CA LEU A 121 -5.95 5.77 19.08
C LEU A 121 -7.36 5.73 18.48
N ARG A 122 -7.95 4.54 18.44
CA ARG A 122 -9.22 4.29 17.81
C ARG A 122 -10.30 3.93 18.82
N SER A 123 -11.53 4.37 18.56
CA SER A 123 -12.68 4.01 19.39
C SER A 123 -12.94 2.51 19.38
N LYS A 124 -13.23 1.96 20.56
CA LYS A 124 -13.71 0.58 20.75
C LYS A 124 -15.24 0.45 20.69
N TYR A 125 -15.94 1.57 20.51
CA TYR A 125 -17.38 1.61 20.44
C TYR A 125 -17.85 2.10 19.08
N PRO A 126 -18.77 1.41 18.41
CA PRO A 126 -19.28 1.81 17.10
C PRO A 126 -20.19 3.04 17.17
N ARG A 127 -20.82 3.28 18.32
CA ARG A 127 -21.62 4.47 18.58
C ARG A 127 -21.51 4.88 20.04
N ALA A 128 -20.79 5.95 20.27
CA ALA A 128 -20.62 6.52 21.61
C ALA A 128 -20.36 8.02 21.49
N ARG A 129 -20.78 8.79 22.51
CA ARG A 129 -20.36 10.17 22.67
C ARG A 129 -19.04 10.19 23.42
N VAL A 130 -18.05 10.92 22.92
CA VAL A 130 -16.80 11.17 23.63
C VAL A 130 -17.05 12.24 24.67
N LEU A 131 -16.88 11.92 25.95
CA LEU A 131 -17.12 12.84 27.06
C LEU A 131 -15.86 13.61 27.44
N SER A 132 -14.72 12.93 27.48
CA SER A 132 -13.42 13.53 27.76
C SER A 132 -12.28 12.75 27.09
N ILE A 133 -11.16 13.42 26.83
CA ILE A 133 -9.90 12.85 26.35
C ILE A 133 -8.79 13.42 27.22
N ASP A 134 -8.11 12.55 28.02
CA ASP A 134 -6.93 12.93 28.82
C ASP A 134 -5.69 12.33 28.17
N THR A 135 -4.84 13.18 27.61
CA THR A 135 -3.59 12.84 26.92
C THR A 135 -2.35 13.00 27.79
N SER A 136 -2.48 13.61 28.97
CA SER A 136 -1.38 14.08 29.81
C SER A 136 -0.34 13.00 30.15
N ALA A 137 -0.79 11.79 30.47
CA ALA A 137 0.10 10.67 30.79
C ALA A 137 0.84 10.14 29.54
N ALA A 138 0.25 10.26 28.37
CA ALA A 138 0.87 9.88 27.10
C ALA A 138 1.92 10.91 26.68
N GLU A 139 1.61 12.18 26.81
CA GLU A 139 2.53 13.30 26.50
C GLU A 139 3.76 13.30 27.40
N ALA A 140 3.60 12.89 28.67
CA ALA A 140 4.71 12.80 29.61
C ALA A 140 5.61 11.57 29.38
N LEU A 141 5.25 10.64 28.50
CA LEU A 141 6.05 9.45 28.24
C LEU A 141 7.31 9.80 27.44
N PRO A 142 8.52 9.47 27.92
CA PRO A 142 9.74 9.71 27.17
C PRO A 142 9.72 9.08 25.77
N GLY A 143 10.10 9.86 24.76
CA GLY A 143 10.08 9.46 23.35
C GLY A 143 8.78 9.79 22.61
N VAL A 144 7.74 10.27 23.31
CA VAL A 144 6.56 10.86 22.66
C VAL A 144 6.88 12.31 22.30
N GLU A 145 6.69 12.66 21.04
CA GLU A 145 6.94 14.00 20.51
C GLU A 145 5.65 14.80 20.38
N ALA A 146 4.52 14.13 20.11
CA ALA A 146 3.22 14.78 20.06
C ALA A 146 2.07 13.79 20.30
N VAL A 147 1.02 14.31 20.94
CA VAL A 147 -0.31 13.70 20.94
C VAL A 147 -1.28 14.74 20.37
N VAL A 148 -1.99 14.39 19.32
CA VAL A 148 -2.87 15.30 18.58
C VAL A 148 -4.31 14.84 18.74
N THR A 149 -5.19 15.75 19.12
CA THR A 149 -6.65 15.56 19.23
C THR A 149 -7.39 16.41 18.18
N ALA A 150 -8.70 16.37 18.20
CA ALA A 150 -9.51 17.20 17.32
C ALA A 150 -9.28 18.71 17.52
N ASP A 151 -8.92 19.12 18.76
CA ASP A 151 -8.71 20.52 19.11
C ASP A 151 -7.41 21.10 18.54
N ASP A 152 -6.46 20.22 18.17
CA ASP A 152 -5.17 20.59 17.59
C ASP A 152 -5.24 20.80 16.08
N ILE A 153 -6.36 20.49 15.44
CA ILE A 153 -6.52 20.60 13.98
C ILE A 153 -6.72 22.08 13.62
N PRO A 154 -5.78 22.71 12.89
CA PRO A 154 -5.84 24.15 12.61
C PRO A 154 -6.89 24.54 11.57
N GLY A 155 -7.47 23.55 10.89
CA GLY A 155 -8.45 23.73 9.82
C GLY A 155 -9.79 23.07 10.15
N GLU A 156 -10.53 22.71 9.09
CA GLU A 156 -11.80 22.00 9.25
C GLU A 156 -11.54 20.52 9.61
N ASN A 157 -12.08 20.09 10.76
CA ASN A 157 -11.97 18.70 11.21
C ASN A 157 -12.96 17.74 10.53
N LYS A 158 -13.87 18.26 9.71
CA LYS A 158 -14.81 17.45 8.93
C LYS A 158 -14.35 17.34 7.49
N ILE A 159 -14.27 16.12 7.00
CA ILE A 159 -13.95 15.78 5.63
C ILE A 159 -15.12 15.01 5.00
N GLY A 160 -15.05 14.83 3.70
CA GLY A 160 -16.02 14.04 2.94
C GLY A 160 -15.97 14.41 1.47
N HIS A 161 -16.29 13.45 0.61
CA HIS A 161 -16.17 13.62 -0.83
C HIS A 161 -17.31 14.49 -1.42
N LEU A 162 -18.54 14.27 -0.95
CA LEU A 162 -19.73 15.02 -1.38
C LEU A 162 -20.30 15.88 -0.26
N LYS A 163 -20.17 15.42 0.98
CA LYS A 163 -20.59 16.14 2.18
C LYS A 163 -19.46 16.06 3.20
N HIS A 164 -19.17 17.17 3.85
CA HIS A 164 -18.19 17.24 4.93
C HIS A 164 -18.85 16.81 6.24
N ASP A 165 -19.13 15.51 6.38
CA ASP A 165 -19.84 14.93 7.53
C ASP A 165 -19.03 13.91 8.33
N GLN A 166 -17.80 13.60 7.90
CA GLN A 166 -16.91 12.65 8.56
C GLN A 166 -15.81 13.40 9.33
N TYR A 167 -15.69 13.14 10.62
CA TYR A 167 -14.60 13.68 11.41
C TYR A 167 -13.26 13.01 11.06
N SER A 168 -12.20 13.80 10.95
CA SER A 168 -10.82 13.29 10.90
C SER A 168 -10.42 12.71 12.27
N LEU A 169 -10.72 13.45 13.35
CA LEU A 169 -10.63 13.00 14.74
C LEU A 169 -11.94 13.36 15.44
N ILE A 170 -12.51 12.42 16.22
CA ILE A 170 -13.75 12.67 16.95
C ILE A 170 -13.47 13.65 18.09
N PRO A 171 -14.12 14.84 18.13
CA PRO A 171 -13.91 15.80 19.18
C PRO A 171 -14.63 15.38 20.48
N VAL A 172 -14.28 16.00 21.60
CA VAL A 172 -15.07 15.93 22.83
C VAL A 172 -16.49 16.45 22.54
N GLY A 173 -17.52 15.73 22.99
CA GLY A 173 -18.91 15.95 22.65
C GLY A 173 -19.36 15.32 21.33
N GLY A 174 -18.44 14.91 20.46
CA GLY A 174 -18.72 14.23 19.19
C GLY A 174 -19.19 12.78 19.37
N LEU A 175 -19.81 12.25 18.31
CA LEU A 175 -20.26 10.86 18.24
C LEU A 175 -19.31 10.04 17.36
N THR A 176 -18.99 8.83 17.78
CA THR A 176 -18.39 7.83 16.91
C THR A 176 -19.46 7.24 15.99
N HIS A 177 -19.09 6.92 14.76
CA HIS A 177 -20.00 6.42 13.72
C HIS A 177 -19.75 4.96 13.36
N TYR A 178 -18.54 4.46 13.66
CA TYR A 178 -18.16 3.07 13.42
C TYR A 178 -17.10 2.60 14.42
N LEU A 179 -16.92 1.30 14.50
CA LEU A 179 -15.85 0.71 15.30
C LEU A 179 -14.50 1.07 14.69
N GLY A 180 -13.68 1.78 15.46
CA GLY A 180 -12.36 2.19 14.99
C GLY A 180 -12.25 3.65 14.52
N ASP A 181 -13.27 4.48 14.75
CA ASP A 181 -13.16 5.93 14.56
C ASP A 181 -11.94 6.49 15.31
N ALA A 182 -11.19 7.38 14.68
CA ALA A 182 -9.99 7.95 15.26
C ALA A 182 -10.33 9.01 16.31
N ILE A 183 -9.70 8.90 17.49
CA ILE A 183 -9.91 9.81 18.64
C ILE A 183 -8.72 10.74 18.81
N ALA A 184 -7.51 10.20 18.74
CA ALA A 184 -6.25 10.94 18.88
C ALA A 184 -5.18 10.30 18.01
N LEU A 185 -4.14 11.06 17.67
CA LEU A 185 -2.92 10.56 17.01
C LEU A 185 -1.75 10.69 17.98
N VAL A 186 -0.88 9.71 17.98
CA VAL A 186 0.38 9.74 18.75
C VAL A 186 1.53 9.69 17.77
N ALA A 187 2.52 10.56 17.96
CA ALA A 187 3.81 10.53 17.27
C ALA A 187 4.93 10.34 18.27
N ALA A 188 5.82 9.38 18.02
CA ALA A 188 6.94 9.05 18.91
C ALA A 188 8.18 8.59 18.11
N THR A 189 9.30 8.48 18.81
CA THR A 189 10.59 8.08 18.23
C THR A 189 10.65 6.62 17.75
N ASP A 190 9.75 5.78 18.24
CA ASP A 190 9.62 4.37 17.83
C ASP A 190 8.18 3.85 18.02
N MET A 191 7.83 2.79 17.30
CA MET A 191 6.49 2.21 17.30
C MET A 191 6.11 1.59 18.67
N ALA A 192 7.07 1.06 19.42
CA ALA A 192 6.79 0.49 20.76
C ALA A 192 6.36 1.59 21.74
N THR A 193 6.98 2.76 21.64
CA THR A 193 6.61 3.96 22.42
C THR A 193 5.22 4.47 21.99
N VAL A 194 4.90 4.51 20.68
CA VAL A 194 3.55 4.83 20.19
C VAL A 194 2.49 3.93 20.82
N GLU A 195 2.71 2.61 20.81
CA GLU A 195 1.76 1.65 21.36
C GLU A 195 1.59 1.75 22.89
N LYS A 196 2.66 2.11 23.62
CA LYS A 196 2.57 2.40 25.05
C LYS A 196 1.79 3.69 25.31
N ALA A 197 2.10 4.75 24.59
CA ALA A 197 1.43 6.05 24.74
C ALA A 197 -0.07 5.96 24.46
N LYS A 198 -0.49 5.28 23.42
CA LYS A 198 -1.91 5.04 23.12
C LYS A 198 -2.68 4.40 24.28
N LYS A 199 -2.02 3.51 25.05
CA LYS A 199 -2.64 2.86 26.22
C LYS A 199 -2.77 3.80 27.43
N LEU A 200 -1.99 4.87 27.48
CA LEU A 200 -2.02 5.88 28.55
C LEU A 200 -3.08 6.95 28.33
N ILE A 201 -3.54 7.14 27.10
CA ILE A 201 -4.64 8.07 26.80
C ILE A 201 -5.93 7.51 27.38
N LYS A 202 -6.58 8.30 28.21
CA LYS A 202 -7.87 7.95 28.81
C LYS A 202 -8.99 8.66 28.05
N VAL A 203 -9.97 7.89 27.61
CA VAL A 203 -11.16 8.41 26.94
C VAL A 203 -12.39 7.93 27.66
N GLU A 204 -13.24 8.86 28.07
CA GLU A 204 -14.54 8.57 28.65
C GLU A 204 -15.61 8.60 27.57
N TYR A 205 -16.52 7.64 27.62
CA TYR A 205 -17.56 7.46 26.61
C TYR A 205 -18.93 7.28 27.26
N GLU A 206 -19.93 7.96 26.72
CA GLU A 206 -21.33 7.57 26.85
C GLU A 206 -21.67 6.60 25.70
N VAL A 207 -21.79 5.31 26.02
CA VAL A 207 -22.10 4.30 25.01
C VAL A 207 -23.57 4.35 24.63
N LEU A 208 -23.85 4.45 23.36
CA LEU A 208 -25.21 4.58 22.82
C LEU A 208 -25.62 3.29 22.08
N PRO A 209 -26.94 3.03 22.00
CA PRO A 209 -27.46 1.93 21.19
C PRO A 209 -26.98 2.05 19.73
N HIS A 210 -26.54 0.93 19.17
CA HIS A 210 -26.08 0.84 17.78
C HIS A 210 -26.80 -0.29 17.05
N VAL A 211 -26.88 -0.16 15.73
CA VAL A 211 -27.53 -1.13 14.84
C VAL A 211 -26.47 -1.63 13.84
N HIS A 212 -26.28 -2.94 13.78
CA HIS A 212 -25.35 -3.60 12.85
C HIS A 212 -26.05 -4.33 11.72
N THR A 213 -27.33 -4.61 11.87
CA THR A 213 -28.15 -5.34 10.89
C THR A 213 -29.45 -4.62 10.61
N VAL A 214 -30.00 -4.82 9.44
CA VAL A 214 -31.32 -4.34 9.03
C VAL A 214 -32.39 -5.31 9.52
#